data_63a8e790f41fd4756948838ac0854505
#
_entry.id   63a8e790f41fd4756948838ac0854505
#
_cell.length_a   1.000
_cell.length_b   1.000
_cell.length_c   1.000
_cell.angle_alpha   90.00
_cell.angle_beta   90.00
_cell.angle_gamma   90.00
#
_symmetry.space_group_name_H-M   'P 1'
#
loop_
_entity.id
_entity.type
_entity.pdbx_description
1 polymer ?
#
loop_
_entity_poly.entity_id
_entity_poly.type
_entity_poly.pdbx_seq_one_letter_code
_entity_poly.pdbx_strand_id
1 'polypeptide(L)'
;MPNPPGSYIWYELMTTDTDAANAFYSKVVGWSFGESSPEFKGYRMINRADGGFAGGVLPITEDMAKNGAKPGWMGYLSVSDVDDKVAAIEAAGGRTWMPATSGWAPA
;
A
#
# COMPACT_ATOMS: atom_id res chain seq x y z
N MET A 1 -18.39 -8.37 4.59
CA MET A 1 -18.95 -7.98 3.29
C MET A 1 -17.84 -7.77 2.30
N PRO A 2 -17.89 -8.39 1.14
CA PRO A 2 -16.91 -8.07 0.11
C PRO A 2 -17.12 -6.64 -0.37
N ASN A 3 -16.01 -5.98 -0.69
CA ASN A 3 -16.09 -4.64 -1.22
C ASN A 3 -16.59 -4.65 -2.67
N PRO A 4 -17.38 -3.68 -3.09
CA PRO A 4 -17.82 -3.61 -4.47
C PRO A 4 -16.62 -3.51 -5.42
N PRO A 5 -16.68 -4.13 -6.61
CA PRO A 5 -15.62 -3.97 -7.60
C PRO A 5 -15.40 -2.49 -7.92
N GLY A 6 -14.12 -2.10 -8.01
CA GLY A 6 -13.74 -0.72 -8.29
C GLY A 6 -13.62 0.16 -7.06
N SER A 7 -13.98 -0.30 -5.87
CA SER A 7 -13.78 0.50 -4.67
C SER A 7 -12.35 0.37 -4.17
N TYR A 8 -11.85 1.47 -3.56
CA TYR A 8 -10.54 1.44 -2.90
C TYR A 8 -10.66 0.66 -1.59
N ILE A 9 -9.77 -0.29 -1.38
CA ILE A 9 -9.81 -1.16 -0.20
C ILE A 9 -8.58 -1.02 0.68
N TRP A 10 -7.52 -0.41 0.18
CA TRP A 10 -6.27 -0.30 0.92
C TRP A 10 -5.44 0.85 0.37
N TYR A 11 -4.71 1.51 1.25
CA TYR A 11 -3.82 2.61 0.88
C TYR A 11 -2.44 2.28 1.41
N GLU A 12 -1.43 2.43 0.57
CA GLU A 12 -0.06 2.12 0.96
C GLU A 12 0.84 3.32 0.72
N LEU A 13 1.53 3.73 1.77
CA LEU A 13 2.51 4.80 1.70
C LEU A 13 3.90 4.19 1.54
N MET A 14 4.64 4.66 0.56
CA MET A 14 6.06 4.37 0.45
C MET A 14 6.84 5.61 0.87
N THR A 15 7.77 5.47 1.80
CA THR A 15 8.54 6.59 2.30
C THR A 15 9.94 6.14 2.74
N THR A 16 10.88 7.06 2.69
CA THR A 16 12.24 6.81 3.18
C THR A 16 12.35 6.97 4.70
N ASP A 17 11.36 7.58 5.32
CA ASP A 17 11.37 7.84 6.77
C ASP A 17 9.97 7.60 7.34
N THR A 18 9.74 6.38 7.84
CA THR A 18 8.42 6.02 8.36
C THR A 18 8.08 6.72 9.67
N ASP A 19 9.08 7.07 10.48
CA ASP A 19 8.85 7.78 11.74
C ASP A 19 8.42 9.22 11.50
N ALA A 20 9.04 9.89 10.55
CA ALA A 20 8.64 11.26 10.17
C ALA A 20 7.22 11.25 9.59
N ALA A 21 6.90 10.26 8.76
CA ALA A 21 5.55 10.12 8.22
C ALA A 21 4.52 9.87 9.32
N ASN A 22 4.85 9.03 10.29
CA ASN A 22 3.98 8.78 11.43
C ASN A 22 3.70 10.08 12.20
N ALA A 23 4.73 10.86 12.49
CA ALA A 23 4.57 12.12 13.19
C ALA A 23 3.67 13.09 12.43
N PHE A 24 3.84 13.17 11.12
CA PHE A 24 3.04 14.04 10.27
C PHE A 24 1.57 13.62 10.25
N TYR A 25 1.31 12.36 9.91
CA TYR A 25 -0.06 11.88 9.73
C TYR A 25 -0.81 11.73 11.05
N SER A 26 -0.09 11.51 12.15
CA SER A 26 -0.71 11.54 13.49
C SER A 26 -1.33 12.89 13.80
N LYS A 27 -0.65 13.97 13.41
CA LYS A 27 -1.15 15.33 13.63
C LYS A 27 -2.26 15.72 12.66
N VAL A 28 -2.10 15.35 11.39
CA VAL A 28 -2.99 15.84 10.33
C VAL A 28 -4.28 15.04 10.27
N VAL A 29 -4.20 13.72 10.45
CA VAL A 29 -5.33 12.81 10.23
C VAL A 29 -5.74 12.08 11.50
N GLY A 30 -4.87 12.01 12.49
CA GLY A 30 -5.15 11.25 13.71
C GLY A 30 -4.84 9.77 13.59
N TRP A 31 -4.06 9.39 12.59
CA TRP A 31 -3.61 8.01 12.44
C TRP A 31 -2.43 7.71 13.37
N SER A 32 -2.16 6.42 13.59
CA SER A 32 -0.93 5.99 14.22
C SER A 32 -0.37 4.82 13.44
N PHE A 33 0.95 4.76 13.29
CA PHE A 33 1.61 3.65 12.62
C PHE A 33 2.00 2.61 13.66
N GLY A 34 1.74 1.35 13.36
CA GLY A 34 2.14 0.24 14.20
C GLY A 34 3.65 0.02 14.18
N GLU A 35 4.08 -1.03 14.86
CA GLU A 35 5.49 -1.37 14.92
C GLU A 35 5.99 -1.88 13.58
N SER A 36 7.26 -1.64 13.31
CA SER A 36 7.92 -2.15 12.12
C SER A 36 8.01 -3.68 12.19
N SER A 37 7.68 -4.35 11.09
CA SER A 37 7.73 -5.79 11.00
C SER A 37 8.97 -6.22 10.21
N PRO A 38 10.00 -6.78 10.86
CA PRO A 38 11.19 -7.25 10.13
C PRO A 38 10.88 -8.35 9.12
N GLU A 39 9.88 -9.17 9.40
CA GLU A 39 9.46 -10.25 8.50
C GLU A 39 8.89 -9.73 7.18
N PHE A 40 8.37 -8.51 7.19
CA PHE A 40 7.79 -7.88 6.01
C PHE A 40 8.59 -6.62 5.62
N LYS A 41 9.90 -6.65 5.77
CA LYS A 41 10.81 -5.59 5.34
C LYS A 41 10.54 -4.23 5.99
N GLY A 42 10.10 -4.26 7.24
CA GLY A 42 9.82 -3.03 7.98
C GLY A 42 8.43 -2.45 7.75
N TYR A 43 7.54 -3.18 7.12
CA TYR A 43 6.16 -2.75 6.89
C TYR A 43 5.45 -2.42 8.20
N ARG A 44 4.69 -1.34 8.21
CA ARG A 44 3.94 -0.91 9.39
C ARG A 44 2.47 -0.73 9.01
N MET A 45 1.57 -1.11 9.91
CA MET A 45 0.14 -0.90 9.69
C MET A 45 -0.24 0.52 10.05
N ILE A 46 -1.16 1.11 9.30
CA ILE A 46 -1.74 2.42 9.63
C ILE A 46 -3.04 2.18 10.38
N ASN A 47 -3.07 2.60 11.64
CA ASN A 47 -4.24 2.44 12.51
C ASN A 47 -5.06 3.72 12.49
N ARG A 48 -6.38 3.57 12.33
CA ARG A 48 -7.30 4.68 12.47
C ARG A 48 -7.64 4.89 13.94
N ALA A 49 -8.10 6.10 14.27
CA ALA A 49 -8.50 6.43 15.63
C ALA A 49 -9.65 5.56 16.17
N ASP A 50 -10.47 5.00 15.26
CA ASP A 50 -11.61 4.14 15.63
C ASP A 50 -11.21 2.68 15.84
N GLY A 51 -9.92 2.34 15.75
CA GLY A 51 -9.43 0.98 15.91
C GLY A 51 -9.35 0.17 14.64
N GLY A 52 -9.79 0.70 13.51
CA GLY A 52 -9.66 0.03 12.22
C GLY A 52 -8.33 0.33 11.55
N PHE A 53 -8.11 -0.29 10.40
CA PHE A 53 -6.89 -0.08 9.60
C PHE A 53 -7.21 0.74 8.36
N ALA A 54 -6.36 1.70 8.04
CA ALA A 54 -6.48 2.49 6.81
C ALA A 54 -5.59 1.94 5.70
N GLY A 55 -4.48 1.35 6.05
CA GLY A 55 -3.52 0.87 5.07
C GLY A 55 -2.21 0.48 5.71
N GLY A 56 -1.12 0.62 4.98
CA GLY A 56 0.19 0.28 5.47
C GLY A 56 1.26 1.22 4.95
N VAL A 57 2.44 1.12 5.55
CA VAL A 57 3.60 1.94 5.21
C VAL A 57 4.77 1.02 4.90
N LEU A 58 5.35 1.18 3.73
CA LEU A 58 6.52 0.42 3.31
C LEU A 58 7.74 1.35 3.25
N PRO A 59 8.79 1.05 4.03
CA PRO A 59 10.01 1.84 3.91
C PRO A 59 10.69 1.57 2.57
N ILE A 60 11.17 2.64 1.93
CA ILE A 60 11.94 2.53 0.70
C ILE A 60 13.38 2.23 1.06
N THR A 61 13.87 1.06 0.66
CA THR A 61 15.27 0.67 0.85
C THR A 61 16.17 1.32 -0.20
N GLU A 62 17.48 1.27 0.01
CA GLU A 62 18.42 1.78 -0.97
C GLU A 62 18.29 1.05 -2.31
N ASP A 63 18.08 -0.25 -2.28
CA ASP A 63 17.90 -1.03 -3.52
C ASP A 63 16.64 -0.62 -4.26
N MET A 64 15.55 -0.39 -3.55
CA MET A 64 14.30 0.08 -4.15
C MET A 64 14.50 1.45 -4.78
N ALA A 65 15.19 2.36 -4.09
CA ALA A 65 15.46 3.69 -4.61
C ALA A 65 16.33 3.64 -5.87
N LYS A 66 17.33 2.76 -5.91
CA LYS A 66 18.15 2.55 -7.11
C LYS A 66 17.34 2.04 -8.29
N ASN A 67 16.28 1.31 -8.03
CA ASN A 67 15.37 0.78 -9.06
C ASN A 67 14.22 1.73 -9.38
N GLY A 68 14.30 2.97 -8.92
CA GLY A 68 13.34 4.01 -9.29
C GLY A 68 12.18 4.22 -8.32
N ALA A 69 12.16 3.56 -7.18
CA ALA A 69 11.12 3.76 -6.19
C ALA A 69 11.20 5.17 -5.60
N LYS A 70 10.05 5.82 -5.49
CA LYS A 70 9.93 7.18 -4.97
C LYS A 70 8.86 7.25 -3.90
N PRO A 71 8.97 8.17 -2.94
CA PRO A 71 7.91 8.36 -1.96
C PRO A 71 6.56 8.68 -2.61
N GLY A 72 5.51 8.15 -2.06
CA GLY A 72 4.17 8.42 -2.55
C GLY A 72 3.15 7.43 -2.02
N TRP A 73 1.90 7.69 -2.38
CA TRP A 73 0.78 6.85 -2.01
C TRP A 73 0.37 5.96 -3.17
N MET A 74 0.01 4.72 -2.85
CA MET A 74 -0.59 3.79 -3.81
C MET A 74 -1.94 3.34 -3.27
N GLY A 75 -2.94 3.31 -4.14
CA GLY A 75 -4.26 2.80 -3.80
C GLY A 75 -4.46 1.39 -4.36
N TYR A 76 -5.20 0.59 -3.63
CA TYR A 76 -5.56 -0.76 -4.06
C TYR A 76 -7.06 -0.80 -4.32
N LEU A 77 -7.43 -1.28 -5.48
CA LEU A 77 -8.83 -1.39 -5.89
C LEU A 77 -9.29 -2.84 -5.77
N SER A 78 -10.53 -3.00 -5.29
CA SER A 78 -11.17 -4.32 -5.28
C SER A 78 -11.55 -4.72 -6.69
N VAL A 79 -11.17 -5.91 -7.11
CA VAL A 79 -11.55 -6.47 -8.42
C VAL A 79 -11.98 -7.92 -8.23
N SER A 80 -12.84 -8.40 -9.11
CA SER A 80 -13.32 -9.77 -9.03
C SER A 80 -12.29 -10.79 -9.50
N ASP A 81 -11.43 -10.39 -10.45
CA ASP A 81 -10.39 -11.26 -11.00
C ASP A 81 -9.20 -10.39 -11.39
N VAL A 82 -8.08 -10.57 -10.68
CA VAL A 82 -6.88 -9.77 -10.89
C VAL A 82 -6.30 -9.97 -12.28
N ASP A 83 -6.22 -11.22 -12.72
CA ASP A 83 -5.63 -11.52 -14.03
C ASP A 83 -6.43 -10.92 -15.17
N ASP A 84 -7.76 -11.00 -15.10
CA ASP A 84 -8.64 -10.38 -16.10
C ASP A 84 -8.47 -8.86 -16.11
N LYS A 85 -8.36 -8.24 -14.94
CA LYS A 85 -8.18 -6.78 -14.86
C LYS A 85 -6.82 -6.34 -15.37
N VAL A 86 -5.76 -7.09 -15.07
CA VAL A 86 -4.43 -6.80 -15.61
C VAL A 86 -4.46 -6.83 -17.12
N ALA A 87 -5.06 -7.87 -17.71
CA ALA A 87 -5.18 -7.96 -19.16
C ALA A 87 -5.97 -6.79 -19.75
N ALA A 88 -7.07 -6.39 -19.11
CA ALA A 88 -7.88 -5.28 -19.58
C ALA A 88 -7.12 -3.95 -19.50
N ILE A 89 -6.38 -3.73 -18.42
CA ILE A 89 -5.60 -2.51 -18.23
C ILE A 89 -4.49 -2.43 -19.27
N GLU A 90 -3.78 -3.53 -19.51
CA GLU A 90 -2.73 -3.56 -20.54
C GLU A 90 -3.28 -3.32 -21.93
N ALA A 91 -4.43 -3.90 -22.23
CA ALA A 91 -5.10 -3.67 -23.51
C ALA A 91 -5.54 -2.21 -23.68
N ALA A 92 -5.83 -1.52 -22.59
CA ALA A 92 -6.24 -0.12 -22.62
C ALA A 92 -5.07 0.87 -22.55
N GLY A 93 -3.83 0.38 -22.56
CA GLY A 93 -2.64 1.25 -22.57
C GLY A 93 -1.88 1.34 -21.27
N GLY A 94 -2.33 0.66 -20.23
CA GLY A 94 -1.60 0.58 -18.98
C GLY A 94 -0.47 -0.44 -19.05
N ARG A 95 0.31 -0.53 -17.99
CA ARG A 95 1.39 -1.51 -17.93
C ARG A 95 1.54 -2.07 -16.53
N THR A 96 2.08 -3.26 -16.44
CA THR A 96 2.34 -3.93 -15.15
C THR A 96 3.74 -3.54 -14.68
N TRP A 97 3.82 -3.00 -13.46
CA TRP A 97 5.11 -2.75 -12.82
C TRP A 97 5.59 -3.99 -12.06
N MET A 98 4.66 -4.68 -11.42
CA MET A 98 4.97 -5.88 -10.67
C MET A 98 3.88 -6.90 -10.94
N PRO A 99 4.24 -8.13 -11.37
CA PRO A 99 3.24 -9.15 -11.65
C PRO A 99 2.40 -9.47 -10.40
N ALA A 100 1.18 -9.94 -10.63
CA ALA A 100 0.33 -10.41 -9.56
C ALA A 100 1.04 -11.53 -8.79
N THR A 101 1.02 -11.44 -7.46
CA THR A 101 1.62 -12.45 -6.60
C THR A 101 0.57 -12.94 -5.60
N SER A 102 0.63 -14.22 -5.27
CA SER A 102 -0.10 -14.75 -4.13
C SER A 102 0.77 -14.58 -2.90
N GLY A 103 0.19 -14.45 -1.72
CA GLY A 103 0.92 -14.46 -0.47
C GLY A 103 1.09 -13.10 0.19
N TRP A 104 0.83 -12.01 -0.51
CA TRP A 104 0.70 -10.71 0.14
C TRP A 104 -0.57 -10.05 -0.35
N ALA A 105 -1.54 -9.94 0.54
CA ALA A 105 -2.76 -9.23 0.27
C ALA A 105 -3.18 -8.54 1.55
N PRO A 106 -3.33 -7.23 1.56
CA PRO A 106 -3.97 -6.55 2.68
C PRO A 106 -5.41 -7.04 2.75
N ALA A 107 -5.76 -7.55 3.90
CA ALA A 107 -7.06 -8.19 4.10
C ALA A 107 -8.22 -7.22 3.90
#